data_85c806084ac27e5de6f9bb05050a3c27
#
_entry.id   85c806084ac27e5de6f9bb05050a3c27
#
_cell.length_a   1.000
_cell.length_b   1.000
_cell.length_c   1.000
_cell.angle_alpha   90.00
_cell.angle_beta   90.00
_cell.angle_gamma   90.00
#
_symmetry.space_group_name_H-M   'P 1'
#
loop_
_entity.id
_entity.type
_entity.pdbx_description
1 polymer ?
#
loop_
_entity_poly.entity_id
_entity_poly.type
_entity_poly.pdbx_seq_one_letter_code
_entity_poly.pdbx_strand_id
1 'polypeptide(L)'
;ADGDSHPVVQETEALNNLVDERDNLLQSIHQTSMNNSIEEHRYRLMALVDAKERLTRLYQGDETATQGEAIFIAINEVFKQFPVRLTDFETIIEGMEDDLFEVRHKTWDEVRAYCYKVASAVGLVLIEIYGCEDAGARIHAIDMGIQLQMINILRDVSEDYRSGRIYLPVNVLSEYNIEVSELGNTDFGTNRRWKSFVQEYIEIVRRHQESAQHLFEYLDSKSRLQPQLMCEAYDAIFHEIVRRSGDVFSKRPSLSKWRKIRLAAKLSIRRL
;
A
#
# COMPACT_ATOMS: atom_id res chain seq x y z
N ALA A 1 53.76 -22.91 -47.36
CA ALA A 1 52.91 -21.74 -47.52
C ALA A 1 52.12 -21.55 -46.22
N ASP A 2 52.69 -20.86 -45.29
CA ASP A 2 52.08 -20.55 -44.00
C ASP A 2 51.16 -19.35 -44.19
N GLY A 3 49.89 -19.54 -43.90
CA GLY A 3 48.90 -18.52 -43.96
C GLY A 3 48.94 -17.68 -42.71
N ASP A 4 49.70 -16.57 -42.75
CA ASP A 4 49.58 -15.51 -41.76
C ASP A 4 48.17 -14.89 -41.86
N SER A 5 47.30 -15.19 -40.91
CA SER A 5 46.02 -14.48 -40.79
C SER A 5 46.27 -13.03 -40.51
N HIS A 6 45.72 -12.16 -41.33
CA HIS A 6 45.90 -10.70 -41.28
C HIS A 6 45.60 -10.16 -39.88
N PRO A 7 46.42 -9.27 -39.29
CA PRO A 7 46.20 -8.74 -37.90
C PRO A 7 44.80 -8.22 -37.62
N VAL A 8 44.13 -7.64 -38.63
CA VAL A 8 42.77 -7.13 -38.54
C VAL A 8 41.74 -8.26 -38.30
N VAL A 9 41.99 -9.46 -38.83
CA VAL A 9 41.05 -10.61 -38.59
C VAL A 9 41.16 -11.11 -37.16
N GLN A 10 42.39 -11.16 -36.61
CA GLN A 10 42.60 -11.57 -35.21
C GLN A 10 42.00 -10.56 -34.21
N GLU A 11 42.13 -9.25 -34.49
CA GLU A 11 41.48 -8.21 -33.65
C GLU A 11 39.96 -8.28 -33.73
N THR A 12 39.38 -8.57 -34.90
CA THR A 12 37.93 -8.71 -35.06
C THR A 12 37.39 -9.95 -34.36
N GLU A 13 38.09 -11.08 -34.40
CA GLU A 13 37.73 -12.29 -33.64
C GLU A 13 37.83 -12.08 -32.12
N ALA A 14 38.86 -11.40 -31.65
CA ALA A 14 39.03 -11.05 -30.24
C ALA A 14 37.90 -10.13 -29.76
N LEU A 15 37.48 -9.17 -30.57
CA LEU A 15 36.38 -8.25 -30.25
C LEU A 15 35.03 -8.99 -30.18
N ASN A 16 34.76 -9.89 -31.14
CA ASN A 16 33.56 -10.70 -31.15
C ASN A 16 33.49 -11.62 -29.91
N ASN A 17 34.58 -12.26 -29.52
CA ASN A 17 34.65 -13.10 -28.31
C ASN A 17 34.36 -12.29 -27.04
N LEU A 18 34.86 -11.05 -26.94
CA LEU A 18 34.56 -10.16 -25.81
C LEU A 18 33.07 -9.74 -25.75
N VAL A 19 32.46 -9.52 -26.92
CA VAL A 19 31.02 -9.22 -27.00
C VAL A 19 30.18 -10.41 -26.54
N ASP A 20 30.51 -11.62 -27.00
CA ASP A 20 29.82 -12.86 -26.63
C ASP A 20 30.00 -13.15 -25.12
N GLU A 21 31.18 -12.95 -24.57
CA GLU A 21 31.47 -13.12 -23.14
C GLU A 21 30.67 -12.14 -22.28
N ARG A 22 30.59 -10.86 -22.69
CA ARG A 22 29.75 -9.84 -22.05
C ARG A 22 28.28 -10.21 -22.05
N ASP A 23 27.75 -10.65 -23.21
CA ASP A 23 26.34 -11.00 -23.36
C ASP A 23 25.97 -12.24 -22.53
N ASN A 24 26.85 -13.23 -22.46
CA ASN A 24 26.70 -14.38 -21.57
C ASN A 24 26.72 -13.98 -20.10
N LEU A 25 27.59 -13.05 -19.69
CA LEU A 25 27.65 -12.51 -18.33
C LEU A 25 26.37 -11.75 -17.98
N LEU A 26 25.85 -10.90 -18.88
CA LEU A 26 24.58 -10.19 -18.68
C LEU A 26 23.39 -11.12 -18.55
N GLN A 27 23.32 -12.19 -19.35
CA GLN A 27 22.30 -13.21 -19.21
C GLN A 27 22.39 -13.95 -17.86
N SER A 28 23.59 -14.29 -17.41
CA SER A 28 23.82 -14.94 -16.12
C SER A 28 23.41 -14.05 -14.94
N ILE A 29 23.75 -12.76 -15.00
CA ILE A 29 23.35 -11.77 -13.98
C ILE A 29 21.83 -11.62 -13.97
N HIS A 30 21.19 -11.54 -15.13
CA HIS A 30 19.73 -11.42 -15.23
C HIS A 30 19.03 -12.66 -14.66
N GLN A 31 19.51 -13.88 -15.02
CA GLN A 31 18.98 -15.12 -14.49
C GLN A 31 19.14 -15.25 -12.97
N THR A 32 20.28 -14.83 -12.43
CA THR A 32 20.54 -14.81 -10.98
C THR A 32 19.62 -13.82 -10.27
N SER A 33 19.41 -12.63 -10.85
CA SER A 33 18.50 -11.62 -10.30
C SER A 33 17.05 -12.11 -10.29
N MET A 34 16.60 -12.76 -11.37
CA MET A 34 15.26 -13.37 -11.44
C MET A 34 15.09 -14.48 -10.40
N ASN A 35 16.07 -15.37 -10.24
CA ASN A 35 16.01 -16.44 -9.27
C ASN A 35 15.92 -15.89 -7.83
N ASN A 36 16.71 -14.87 -7.50
CA ASN A 36 16.66 -14.22 -6.20
C ASN A 36 15.29 -13.56 -5.95
N SER A 37 14.69 -12.94 -6.96
CA SER A 37 13.35 -12.35 -6.87
C SER A 37 12.28 -13.42 -6.62
N ILE A 38 12.35 -14.57 -7.30
CA ILE A 38 11.41 -15.69 -7.12
C ILE A 38 11.55 -16.26 -5.70
N GLU A 39 12.77 -16.48 -5.22
CA GLU A 39 13.00 -17.01 -3.87
C GLU A 39 12.52 -16.02 -2.79
N GLU A 40 12.70 -14.72 -2.98
CA GLU A 40 12.19 -13.70 -2.07
C GLU A 40 10.65 -13.70 -2.02
N HIS A 41 9.97 -13.78 -3.17
CA HIS A 41 8.52 -13.89 -3.24
C HIS A 41 8.01 -15.16 -2.55
N ARG A 42 8.67 -16.28 -2.81
CA ARG A 42 8.35 -17.56 -2.17
C ARG A 42 8.47 -17.47 -0.64
N TYR A 43 9.57 -16.90 -0.17
CA TYR A 43 9.80 -16.71 1.27
C TYR A 43 8.71 -15.86 1.91
N ARG A 44 8.34 -14.72 1.28
CA ARG A 44 7.28 -13.84 1.76
C ARG A 44 5.93 -14.54 1.80
N LEU A 45 5.58 -15.29 0.76
CA LEU A 45 4.33 -16.06 0.71
C LEU A 45 4.29 -17.11 1.83
N MET A 46 5.36 -17.85 2.03
CA MET A 46 5.45 -18.84 3.11
C MET A 46 5.30 -18.18 4.49
N ALA A 47 5.87 -17.01 4.71
CA ALA A 47 5.72 -16.27 5.95
C ALA A 47 4.26 -15.83 6.20
N LEU A 48 3.51 -15.44 5.16
CA LEU A 48 2.09 -15.11 5.27
C LEU A 48 1.23 -16.35 5.57
N VAL A 49 1.54 -17.48 4.94
CA VAL A 49 0.87 -18.77 5.23
C VAL A 49 1.09 -19.20 6.68
N ASP A 50 2.35 -19.14 7.18
CA ASP A 50 2.69 -19.42 8.57
C ASP A 50 1.95 -18.46 9.52
N ALA A 51 1.95 -17.18 9.22
CA ALA A 51 1.25 -16.19 10.03
C ALA A 51 -0.26 -16.48 10.11
N LYS A 52 -0.89 -16.85 9.01
CA LYS A 52 -2.33 -17.20 8.97
C LYS A 52 -2.64 -18.44 9.80
N GLU A 53 -1.82 -19.48 9.70
CA GLU A 53 -1.96 -20.69 10.52
C GLU A 53 -1.80 -20.37 12.01
N ARG A 54 -0.77 -19.61 12.36
CA ARG A 54 -0.50 -19.23 13.77
C ARG A 54 -1.62 -18.36 14.35
N LEU A 55 -2.16 -17.41 13.59
CA LEU A 55 -3.30 -16.61 14.01
C LEU A 55 -4.53 -17.48 14.29
N THR A 56 -4.80 -18.45 13.43
CA THR A 56 -5.91 -19.40 13.62
C THR A 56 -5.74 -20.21 14.90
N ARG A 57 -4.54 -20.73 15.15
CA ARG A 57 -4.22 -21.50 16.37
C ARG A 57 -4.33 -20.65 17.65
N LEU A 58 -3.80 -19.42 17.62
CA LEU A 58 -3.90 -18.48 18.74
C LEU A 58 -5.36 -18.13 19.04
N TYR A 59 -6.16 -17.89 18.01
CA TYR A 59 -7.60 -17.62 18.17
C TYR A 59 -8.36 -18.79 18.78
N GLN A 60 -7.92 -20.03 18.55
CA GLN A 60 -8.44 -21.26 19.16
C GLN A 60 -7.88 -21.52 20.57
N GLY A 61 -7.00 -20.66 21.09
CA GLY A 61 -6.42 -20.75 22.43
C GLY A 61 -5.11 -21.55 22.53
N ASP A 62 -4.49 -21.93 21.40
CA ASP A 62 -3.18 -22.57 21.39
C ASP A 62 -2.05 -21.54 21.48
N GLU A 63 -1.68 -21.19 22.71
CA GLU A 63 -0.63 -20.20 23.00
C GLU A 63 0.77 -20.62 22.51
N THR A 64 1.00 -21.92 22.23
CA THR A 64 2.28 -22.40 21.71
C THR A 64 2.59 -21.83 20.33
N ALA A 65 1.56 -21.42 19.59
CA ALA A 65 1.69 -20.78 18.29
C ALA A 65 2.38 -19.40 18.32
N THR A 66 2.58 -18.79 19.51
CA THR A 66 3.40 -17.57 19.63
C THR A 66 4.88 -17.83 19.30
N GLN A 67 5.37 -19.02 19.57
CA GLN A 67 6.78 -19.41 19.41
C GLN A 67 7.77 -18.41 20.06
N GLY A 68 7.31 -17.64 21.04
CA GLY A 68 8.09 -16.62 21.72
C GLY A 68 8.28 -15.30 20.94
N GLU A 69 7.67 -15.15 19.77
CA GLU A 69 7.76 -13.92 18.99
C GLU A 69 6.84 -12.82 19.52
N ALA A 70 7.40 -11.63 19.74
CA ALA A 70 6.71 -10.50 20.39
C ALA A 70 5.40 -10.10 19.71
N ILE A 71 5.34 -10.14 18.37
CA ILE A 71 4.12 -9.79 17.61
C ILE A 71 2.98 -10.77 17.90
N PHE A 72 3.25 -12.07 17.89
CA PHE A 72 2.24 -13.10 18.14
C PHE A 72 1.84 -13.18 19.61
N ILE A 73 2.78 -12.87 20.53
CA ILE A 73 2.45 -12.71 21.96
C ILE A 73 1.46 -11.55 22.12
N ALA A 74 1.71 -10.39 21.51
CA ALA A 74 0.81 -9.26 21.57
C ALA A 74 -0.56 -9.55 20.96
N ILE A 75 -0.61 -10.24 19.81
CA ILE A 75 -1.88 -10.63 19.16
C ILE A 75 -2.65 -11.64 20.03
N ASN A 76 -1.96 -12.59 20.66
CA ASN A 76 -2.59 -13.52 21.60
C ASN A 76 -3.27 -12.80 22.76
N GLU A 77 -2.63 -11.78 23.33
CA GLU A 77 -3.24 -10.92 24.35
C GLU A 77 -4.45 -10.13 23.82
N VAL A 78 -4.40 -9.66 22.56
CA VAL A 78 -5.55 -9.02 21.93
C VAL A 78 -6.72 -9.98 21.78
N PHE A 79 -6.50 -11.23 21.34
CA PHE A 79 -7.55 -12.25 21.24
C PHE A 79 -8.17 -12.62 22.58
N LYS A 80 -7.40 -12.57 23.68
CA LYS A 80 -7.91 -12.84 25.04
C LYS A 80 -8.72 -11.69 25.61
N GLN A 81 -8.38 -10.44 25.28
CA GLN A 81 -8.91 -9.26 25.96
C GLN A 81 -10.02 -8.58 25.18
N PHE A 82 -10.08 -8.74 23.85
CA PHE A 82 -10.98 -7.99 22.99
C PHE A 82 -11.78 -8.92 22.06
N PRO A 83 -13.04 -8.58 21.72
CA PRO A 83 -13.89 -9.39 20.86
C PRO A 83 -13.55 -9.24 19.37
N VAL A 84 -12.27 -9.19 19.04
CA VAL A 84 -11.77 -9.08 17.66
C VAL A 84 -12.09 -10.36 16.89
N ARG A 85 -12.29 -10.24 15.58
CA ARG A 85 -12.62 -11.38 14.72
C ARG A 85 -11.38 -11.88 14.02
N LEU A 86 -11.19 -13.20 14.01
CA LEU A 86 -10.11 -13.82 13.22
C LEU A 86 -10.18 -13.43 11.73
N THR A 87 -11.40 -13.35 11.19
CA THR A 87 -11.64 -12.99 9.79
C THR A 87 -11.11 -11.61 9.41
N ASP A 88 -11.08 -10.64 10.35
CA ASP A 88 -10.51 -9.33 10.08
C ASP A 88 -8.97 -9.41 9.93
N PHE A 89 -8.30 -10.26 10.72
CA PHE A 89 -6.87 -10.54 10.57
C PHE A 89 -6.55 -11.33 9.29
N GLU A 90 -7.36 -12.33 8.96
CA GLU A 90 -7.22 -13.10 7.71
C GLU A 90 -7.36 -12.19 6.50
N THR A 91 -8.30 -11.25 6.53
CA THR A 91 -8.50 -10.24 5.47
C THR A 91 -7.27 -9.33 5.31
N ILE A 92 -6.62 -8.93 6.41
CA ILE A 92 -5.37 -8.15 6.35
C ILE A 92 -4.27 -8.96 5.63
N ILE A 93 -4.13 -10.24 5.99
CA ILE A 93 -3.14 -11.12 5.34
C ILE A 93 -3.45 -11.27 3.85
N GLU A 94 -4.71 -11.46 3.46
CA GLU A 94 -5.11 -11.51 2.05
C GLU A 94 -4.72 -10.23 1.29
N GLY A 95 -4.83 -9.05 1.91
CA GLY A 95 -4.36 -7.81 1.32
C GLY A 95 -2.84 -7.77 1.15
N MET A 96 -2.09 -8.33 2.10
CA MET A 96 -0.63 -8.47 1.98
C MET A 96 -0.24 -9.50 0.92
N GLU A 97 -1.02 -10.58 0.74
CA GLU A 97 -0.84 -11.54 -0.35
C GLU A 97 -1.08 -10.90 -1.71
N ASP A 98 -2.14 -10.07 -1.85
CA ASP A 98 -2.41 -9.32 -3.09
C ASP A 98 -1.19 -8.46 -3.50
N ASP A 99 -0.49 -7.84 -2.54
CA ASP A 99 0.70 -7.01 -2.80
C ASP A 99 1.96 -7.79 -3.22
N LEU A 100 1.97 -9.12 -3.07
CA LEU A 100 3.06 -9.97 -3.58
C LEU A 100 2.98 -10.21 -5.08
N PHE A 101 1.83 -10.01 -5.69
CA PHE A 101 1.61 -10.23 -7.11
C PHE A 101 1.54 -8.89 -7.87
N GLU A 102 1.45 -8.97 -9.20
CA GLU A 102 1.28 -7.79 -10.03
C GLU A 102 -0.08 -7.13 -9.72
N VAL A 103 -0.04 -5.97 -9.08
CA VAL A 103 -1.26 -5.21 -8.70
C VAL A 103 -1.74 -4.42 -9.90
N ARG A 104 -2.91 -4.80 -10.44
CA ARG A 104 -3.62 -4.08 -11.52
C ARG A 104 -5.12 -4.17 -11.31
N HIS A 105 -5.67 -3.21 -10.60
CA HIS A 105 -7.11 -3.09 -10.44
C HIS A 105 -7.74 -2.56 -11.74
N LYS A 106 -8.89 -3.13 -12.13
CA LYS A 106 -9.60 -2.74 -13.36
C LYS A 106 -10.67 -1.69 -13.10
N THR A 107 -11.35 -1.80 -11.96
CA THR A 107 -12.55 -1.04 -11.62
C THR A 107 -12.42 -0.38 -10.25
N TRP A 108 -13.32 0.59 -9.96
CA TRP A 108 -13.45 1.16 -8.62
C TRP A 108 -13.80 0.14 -7.54
N ASP A 109 -14.61 -0.87 -7.89
CA ASP A 109 -14.96 -1.92 -6.93
C ASP A 109 -13.74 -2.76 -6.53
N GLU A 110 -12.84 -3.06 -7.46
CA GLU A 110 -11.58 -3.76 -7.16
C GLU A 110 -10.65 -2.90 -6.30
N VAL A 111 -10.53 -1.60 -6.59
CA VAL A 111 -9.78 -0.66 -5.74
C VAL A 111 -10.38 -0.60 -4.35
N ARG A 112 -11.69 -0.53 -4.23
CA ARG A 112 -12.40 -0.51 -2.95
C ARG A 112 -12.19 -1.81 -2.17
N ALA A 113 -12.26 -2.97 -2.84
CA ALA A 113 -12.02 -4.27 -2.23
C ALA A 113 -10.58 -4.38 -1.69
N TYR A 114 -9.60 -3.91 -2.44
CA TYR A 114 -8.22 -3.83 -1.98
C TYR A 114 -8.08 -2.90 -0.75
N CYS A 115 -8.62 -1.67 -0.81
CA CYS A 115 -8.61 -0.74 0.33
C CYS A 115 -9.25 -1.34 1.57
N TYR A 116 -10.33 -2.11 1.41
CA TYR A 116 -10.96 -2.82 2.51
C TYR A 116 -10.00 -3.81 3.18
N LYS A 117 -9.29 -4.61 2.39
CA LYS A 117 -8.35 -5.61 2.92
C LYS A 117 -7.20 -4.96 3.69
N VAL A 118 -6.53 -3.96 3.10
CA VAL A 118 -5.27 -3.40 3.65
C VAL A 118 -5.48 -2.29 4.68
N ALA A 119 -6.68 -1.72 4.78
CA ALA A 119 -6.93 -0.59 5.69
C ALA A 119 -8.21 -0.74 6.51
N SER A 120 -9.36 -1.07 5.90
CA SER A 120 -10.61 -1.18 6.66
C SER A 120 -10.59 -2.34 7.64
N ALA A 121 -10.05 -3.50 7.28
CA ALA A 121 -9.92 -4.64 8.19
C ALA A 121 -9.06 -4.29 9.42
N VAL A 122 -8.01 -3.49 9.26
CA VAL A 122 -7.23 -2.93 10.38
C VAL A 122 -8.10 -2.03 11.25
N GLY A 123 -8.91 -1.15 10.63
CA GLY A 123 -9.86 -0.30 11.33
C GLY A 123 -10.88 -1.10 12.14
N LEU A 124 -11.36 -2.22 11.60
CA LEU A 124 -12.30 -3.11 12.29
C LEU A 124 -11.70 -3.77 13.54
N VAL A 125 -10.44 -4.20 13.48
CA VAL A 125 -9.71 -4.69 14.67
C VAL A 125 -9.56 -3.57 15.71
N LEU A 126 -9.21 -2.36 15.27
CA LEU A 126 -8.99 -1.24 16.18
C LEU A 126 -10.24 -0.76 16.90
N ILE A 127 -11.42 -0.76 16.27
CA ILE A 127 -12.67 -0.36 16.96
C ILE A 127 -13.07 -1.33 18.06
N GLU A 128 -12.82 -2.64 17.89
CA GLU A 128 -13.01 -3.61 18.97
C GLU A 128 -12.05 -3.37 20.15
N ILE A 129 -10.78 -3.04 19.87
CA ILE A 129 -9.79 -2.68 20.90
C ILE A 129 -10.18 -1.38 21.60
N TYR A 130 -10.79 -0.43 20.89
CA TYR A 130 -11.29 0.82 21.46
C TYR A 130 -12.58 0.63 22.29
N GLY A 131 -13.14 -0.58 22.32
CA GLY A 131 -14.34 -0.90 23.09
C GLY A 131 -15.63 -0.34 22.50
N CYS A 132 -15.68 -0.24 21.17
CA CYS A 132 -16.88 0.22 20.47
C CYS A 132 -17.86 -0.95 20.29
N GLU A 133 -18.95 -0.96 21.07
CA GLU A 133 -19.96 -2.04 21.06
C GLU A 133 -21.03 -1.85 20.00
N ASP A 134 -21.16 -0.65 19.43
CA ASP A 134 -22.21 -0.34 18.46
C ASP A 134 -21.86 -0.86 17.07
N ALA A 135 -22.69 -1.75 16.53
CA ALA A 135 -22.52 -2.29 15.19
C ALA A 135 -22.55 -1.22 14.08
N GLY A 136 -23.19 -0.07 14.31
CA GLY A 136 -23.22 1.07 13.40
C GLY A 136 -21.83 1.67 13.16
N ALA A 137 -20.94 1.59 14.15
CA ALA A 137 -19.56 2.08 14.01
C ALA A 137 -18.77 1.38 12.90
N ARG A 138 -19.07 0.09 12.63
CA ARG A 138 -18.32 -0.72 11.68
C ARG A 138 -18.36 -0.15 10.27
N ILE A 139 -19.50 0.36 9.81
CA ILE A 139 -19.61 0.97 8.47
C ILE A 139 -18.71 2.20 8.35
N HIS A 140 -18.67 3.04 9.39
CA HIS A 140 -17.86 4.25 9.42
C HIS A 140 -16.37 3.95 9.57
N ALA A 141 -15.99 2.89 10.29
CA ALA A 141 -14.62 2.39 10.36
C ALA A 141 -14.13 1.84 9.02
N ILE A 142 -15.00 1.15 8.27
CA ILE A 142 -14.72 0.67 6.92
C ILE A 142 -14.45 1.86 5.99
N ASP A 143 -15.35 2.85 6.00
CA ASP A 143 -15.21 4.04 5.17
C ASP A 143 -13.97 4.87 5.52
N MET A 144 -13.62 4.94 6.80
CA MET A 144 -12.36 5.56 7.22
C MET A 144 -11.15 4.83 6.62
N GLY A 145 -11.10 3.51 6.69
CA GLY A 145 -10.02 2.73 6.09
C GLY A 145 -9.92 2.96 4.57
N ILE A 146 -11.05 2.91 3.85
CA ILE A 146 -11.10 3.15 2.40
C ILE A 146 -10.60 4.56 2.08
N GLN A 147 -11.10 5.59 2.78
CA GLN A 147 -10.67 6.98 2.61
C GLN A 147 -9.15 7.12 2.75
N LEU A 148 -8.59 6.62 3.86
CA LEU A 148 -7.16 6.73 4.14
C LEU A 148 -6.32 6.05 3.08
N GLN A 149 -6.71 4.85 2.65
CA GLN A 149 -5.97 4.10 1.63
C GLN A 149 -6.10 4.72 0.24
N MET A 150 -7.28 5.21 -0.15
CA MET A 150 -7.45 5.94 -1.40
C MET A 150 -6.57 7.21 -1.43
N ILE A 151 -6.44 7.93 -0.32
CA ILE A 151 -5.52 9.07 -0.24
C ILE A 151 -4.07 8.62 -0.42
N ASN A 152 -3.65 7.47 0.16
CA ASN A 152 -2.34 6.89 -0.07
C ASN A 152 -2.11 6.56 -1.54
N ILE A 153 -3.03 5.82 -2.17
CA ILE A 153 -2.96 5.45 -3.59
C ILE A 153 -2.78 6.68 -4.48
N LEU A 154 -3.60 7.71 -4.28
CA LEU A 154 -3.50 8.93 -5.09
C LEU A 154 -2.21 9.70 -4.83
N ARG A 155 -1.76 9.77 -3.57
CA ARG A 155 -0.51 10.44 -3.19
C ARG A 155 0.72 9.79 -3.81
N ASP A 156 0.71 8.46 -3.91
CA ASP A 156 1.88 7.65 -4.17
C ASP A 156 1.96 7.12 -5.62
N VAL A 157 1.02 7.51 -6.51
CA VAL A 157 0.91 7.06 -7.91
C VAL A 157 2.26 6.97 -8.63
N SER A 158 3.11 8.00 -8.50
CA SER A 158 4.40 8.04 -9.20
C SER A 158 5.43 7.07 -8.59
N GLU A 159 5.40 6.85 -7.28
CA GLU A 159 6.29 5.91 -6.58
C GLU A 159 5.85 4.47 -6.86
N ASP A 160 4.54 4.20 -6.79
CA ASP A 160 3.97 2.89 -7.06
C ASP A 160 4.24 2.45 -8.50
N TYR A 161 4.03 3.36 -9.47
CA TYR A 161 4.35 3.09 -10.88
C TYR A 161 5.81 2.69 -11.08
N ARG A 162 6.76 3.40 -10.45
CA ARG A 162 8.20 3.05 -10.54
C ARG A 162 8.53 1.71 -9.91
N SER A 163 7.70 1.26 -8.96
CA SER A 163 7.82 -0.04 -8.30
C SER A 163 7.05 -1.15 -9.04
N GLY A 164 6.49 -0.85 -10.23
CA GLY A 164 5.72 -1.79 -11.04
C GLY A 164 4.28 -2.02 -10.53
N ARG A 165 3.78 -1.21 -9.60
CA ARG A 165 2.45 -1.34 -9.00
C ARG A 165 1.48 -0.31 -9.55
N ILE A 166 0.27 -0.72 -9.90
CA ILE A 166 -0.79 0.14 -10.42
C ILE A 166 -2.06 -0.10 -9.60
N TYR A 167 -2.27 0.75 -8.60
CA TYR A 167 -3.47 0.68 -7.75
C TYR A 167 -4.66 1.45 -8.31
N LEU A 168 -4.45 2.30 -9.33
CA LEU A 168 -5.53 3.03 -9.99
C LEU A 168 -6.33 2.10 -10.92
N PRO A 169 -7.66 2.32 -11.09
CA PRO A 169 -8.51 1.46 -11.91
C PRO A 169 -8.20 1.66 -13.40
N VAL A 170 -7.50 0.70 -14.04
CA VAL A 170 -6.97 0.84 -15.41
C VAL A 170 -8.07 1.02 -16.46
N ASN A 171 -9.25 0.41 -16.29
CA ASN A 171 -10.37 0.61 -17.22
C ASN A 171 -10.89 2.04 -17.14
N VAL A 172 -10.98 2.61 -15.93
CA VAL A 172 -11.41 4.00 -15.75
C VAL A 172 -10.34 4.97 -16.28
N LEU A 173 -9.04 4.71 -16.06
CA LEU A 173 -7.99 5.51 -16.70
C LEU A 173 -8.17 5.55 -18.24
N SER A 174 -8.49 4.41 -18.84
CA SER A 174 -8.75 4.31 -20.30
C SER A 174 -9.97 5.13 -20.75
N GLU A 175 -11.02 5.24 -19.92
CA GLU A 175 -12.20 6.09 -20.21
C GLU A 175 -11.81 7.58 -20.30
N TYR A 176 -10.79 8.01 -19.52
CA TYR A 176 -10.18 9.33 -19.61
C TYR A 176 -9.08 9.44 -20.67
N ASN A 177 -8.88 8.40 -21.51
CA ASN A 177 -7.78 8.29 -22.48
C ASN A 177 -6.40 8.45 -21.82
N ILE A 178 -6.22 7.91 -20.63
CA ILE A 178 -4.96 7.90 -19.91
C ILE A 178 -4.32 6.52 -20.07
N GLU A 179 -3.12 6.49 -20.65
CA GLU A 179 -2.30 5.30 -20.74
C GLU A 179 -1.51 5.10 -19.43
N VAL A 180 -1.39 3.86 -18.96
CA VAL A 180 -0.65 3.53 -17.73
C VAL A 180 0.80 4.04 -17.81
N SER A 181 1.43 4.00 -18.98
CA SER A 181 2.80 4.50 -19.21
C SER A 181 2.96 6.00 -18.92
N GLU A 182 1.90 6.79 -19.02
CA GLU A 182 1.93 8.23 -18.72
C GLU A 182 2.10 8.52 -17.22
N LEU A 183 1.76 7.55 -16.34
CA LEU A 183 1.92 7.69 -14.89
C LEU A 183 3.40 7.79 -14.45
N GLY A 184 4.33 7.43 -15.32
CA GLY A 184 5.77 7.62 -15.10
C GLY A 184 6.28 9.05 -15.40
N ASN A 185 5.47 9.89 -16.02
CA ASN A 185 5.88 11.22 -16.47
C ASN A 185 5.68 12.26 -15.36
N THR A 186 6.74 12.97 -14.99
CA THR A 186 6.71 13.97 -13.90
C THR A 186 5.82 15.18 -14.20
N ASP A 187 5.57 15.50 -15.47
CA ASP A 187 4.76 16.65 -15.89
C ASP A 187 3.28 16.28 -16.09
N PHE A 188 2.92 15.00 -15.92
CA PHE A 188 1.58 14.50 -16.17
C PHE A 188 0.51 15.14 -15.26
N GLY A 189 0.88 15.61 -14.08
CA GLY A 189 0.00 16.31 -13.14
C GLY A 189 -0.67 17.57 -13.70
N THR A 190 -0.10 18.18 -14.75
CA THR A 190 -0.70 19.34 -15.43
C THR A 190 -1.67 18.98 -16.54
N ASN A 191 -1.69 17.71 -16.97
CA ASN A 191 -2.50 17.20 -18.07
C ASN A 191 -4.01 17.32 -17.76
N ARG A 192 -4.80 17.79 -18.72
CA ARG A 192 -6.25 17.98 -18.56
C ARG A 192 -6.99 16.66 -18.31
N ARG A 193 -6.58 15.57 -18.98
CA ARG A 193 -7.17 14.23 -18.80
C ARG A 193 -6.98 13.75 -17.38
N TRP A 194 -5.76 13.88 -16.85
CA TRP A 194 -5.44 13.57 -15.46
C TRP A 194 -6.27 14.38 -14.47
N LYS A 195 -6.39 15.69 -14.66
CA LYS A 195 -7.19 16.55 -13.77
C LYS A 195 -8.66 16.14 -13.75
N SER A 196 -9.23 15.76 -14.91
CA SER A 196 -10.61 15.29 -14.98
C SER A 196 -10.79 13.96 -14.24
N PHE A 197 -9.88 12.98 -14.41
CA PHE A 197 -9.87 11.73 -13.65
C PHE A 197 -9.75 11.97 -12.13
N VAL A 198 -8.79 12.81 -11.71
CA VAL A 198 -8.59 13.11 -10.29
C VAL A 198 -9.80 13.79 -9.67
N GLN A 199 -10.56 14.56 -10.44
CA GLN A 199 -11.78 15.20 -9.94
C GLN A 199 -12.84 14.16 -9.54
N GLU A 200 -13.05 13.13 -10.36
CA GLU A 200 -13.91 11.99 -9.99
C GLU A 200 -13.36 11.25 -8.77
N TYR A 201 -12.05 10.98 -8.75
CA TYR A 201 -11.38 10.34 -7.62
C TYR A 201 -11.61 11.10 -6.31
N ILE A 202 -11.46 12.42 -6.32
CA ILE A 202 -11.69 13.30 -5.16
C ILE A 202 -13.13 13.18 -4.65
N GLU A 203 -14.14 13.11 -5.54
CA GLU A 203 -15.53 12.97 -5.13
C GLU A 203 -15.80 11.60 -4.47
N ILE A 204 -15.13 10.53 -4.93
CA ILE A 204 -15.22 9.22 -4.29
C ILE A 204 -14.62 9.27 -2.88
N VAL A 205 -13.42 9.86 -2.72
CA VAL A 205 -12.78 10.01 -1.41
C VAL A 205 -13.65 10.82 -0.45
N ARG A 206 -14.28 11.92 -0.91
CA ARG A 206 -15.15 12.75 -0.09
C ARG A 206 -16.35 12.02 0.47
N ARG A 207 -16.99 11.15 -0.34
CA ARG A 207 -18.12 10.32 0.15
C ARG A 207 -17.71 9.41 1.29
N HIS A 208 -16.54 8.77 1.20
CA HIS A 208 -16.03 7.96 2.31
C HIS A 208 -15.62 8.84 3.51
N GLN A 209 -15.07 10.03 3.27
CA GLN A 209 -14.72 10.99 4.31
C GLN A 209 -15.94 11.46 5.12
N GLU A 210 -17.05 11.76 4.45
CA GLU A 210 -18.30 12.14 5.11
C GLU A 210 -18.80 11.05 6.03
N SER A 211 -18.85 9.81 5.57
CA SER A 211 -19.23 8.66 6.42
C SER A 211 -18.25 8.45 7.57
N ALA A 212 -16.94 8.49 7.31
CA ALA A 212 -15.89 8.27 8.30
C ALA A 212 -15.96 9.24 9.50
N GLN A 213 -16.43 10.48 9.30
CA GLN A 213 -16.60 11.46 10.38
C GLN A 213 -17.58 10.99 11.45
N HIS A 214 -18.60 10.23 11.09
CA HIS A 214 -19.57 9.68 12.04
C HIS A 214 -18.96 8.63 12.98
N LEU A 215 -17.82 8.00 12.64
CA LEU A 215 -17.16 7.06 13.56
C LEU A 215 -16.89 7.71 14.94
N PHE A 216 -16.59 8.98 14.96
CA PHE A 216 -16.23 9.68 16.20
C PHE A 216 -17.42 9.82 17.17
N GLU A 217 -18.65 9.65 16.74
CA GLU A 217 -19.85 9.66 17.58
C GLU A 217 -19.94 8.38 18.42
N TYR A 218 -19.38 7.28 17.94
CA TYR A 218 -19.38 5.95 18.55
C TYR A 218 -18.19 5.70 19.50
N LEU A 219 -17.13 6.51 19.42
CA LEU A 219 -15.93 6.34 20.21
C LEU A 219 -15.97 7.21 21.47
N ASP A 220 -15.53 6.66 22.60
CA ASP A 220 -15.36 7.42 23.82
C ASP A 220 -14.25 8.50 23.69
N SER A 221 -14.20 9.40 24.65
CA SER A 221 -13.25 10.53 24.61
C SER A 221 -11.76 10.11 24.67
N LYS A 222 -11.44 8.94 25.22
CA LYS A 222 -10.07 8.44 25.36
C LYS A 222 -9.63 7.76 24.07
N SER A 223 -10.49 6.91 23.52
CA SER A 223 -10.22 6.15 22.29
C SER A 223 -10.27 7.02 21.03
N ARG A 224 -11.05 8.10 21.05
CA ARG A 224 -11.29 9.01 19.92
C ARG A 224 -10.05 9.76 19.44
N LEU A 225 -9.12 10.09 20.34
CA LEU A 225 -8.01 10.98 20.01
C LEU A 225 -7.11 10.47 18.88
N GLN A 226 -6.74 9.19 18.94
CA GLN A 226 -5.77 8.64 18.00
C GLN A 226 -6.33 8.57 16.58
N PRO A 227 -7.54 8.02 16.31
CA PRO A 227 -8.13 8.04 14.98
C PRO A 227 -8.43 9.47 14.50
N GLN A 228 -8.82 10.42 15.36
CA GLN A 228 -8.98 11.82 14.95
C GLN A 228 -7.70 12.45 14.45
N LEU A 229 -6.58 12.24 15.15
CA LEU A 229 -5.28 12.77 14.70
C LEU A 229 -4.80 12.13 13.41
N MET A 230 -5.08 10.85 13.21
CA MET A 230 -4.81 10.18 11.96
C MET A 230 -5.62 10.79 10.81
N CYS A 231 -6.93 10.98 10.99
CA CYS A 231 -7.77 11.67 10.01
C CYS A 231 -7.28 13.09 9.74
N GLU A 232 -6.98 13.92 10.76
CA GLU A 232 -6.44 15.26 10.56
C GLU A 232 -5.15 15.26 9.71
N ALA A 233 -4.30 14.26 9.88
CA ALA A 233 -3.08 14.13 9.09
C ALA A 233 -3.38 13.82 7.62
N TYR A 234 -4.25 12.85 7.37
CA TYR A 234 -4.64 12.46 6.01
C TYR A 234 -5.47 13.54 5.31
N ASP A 235 -6.38 14.19 6.01
CA ASP A 235 -7.14 15.33 5.48
C ASP A 235 -6.20 16.45 5.05
N ALA A 236 -5.13 16.69 5.78
CA ALA A 236 -4.15 17.69 5.40
C ALA A 236 -3.37 17.31 4.12
N ILE A 237 -3.09 16.02 3.91
CA ILE A 237 -2.49 15.52 2.66
C ILE A 237 -3.51 15.64 1.52
N PHE A 238 -4.74 15.23 1.75
CA PHE A 238 -5.83 15.30 0.77
C PHE A 238 -6.10 16.75 0.33
N HIS A 239 -6.17 17.70 1.27
CA HIS A 239 -6.30 19.12 0.95
C HIS A 239 -5.12 19.63 0.10
N GLU A 240 -3.91 19.16 0.34
CA GLU A 240 -2.75 19.54 -0.49
C GLU A 240 -2.88 18.98 -1.91
N ILE A 241 -3.37 17.75 -2.08
CA ILE A 241 -3.67 17.16 -3.40
C ILE A 241 -4.73 18.00 -4.13
N VAL A 242 -5.83 18.31 -3.46
CA VAL A 242 -6.93 19.13 -4.01
C VAL A 242 -6.42 20.52 -4.41
N ARG A 243 -5.65 21.19 -3.54
CA ARG A 243 -5.07 22.52 -3.80
C ARG A 243 -4.17 22.55 -5.02
N ARG A 244 -3.49 21.44 -5.32
CA ARG A 244 -2.64 21.28 -6.51
C ARG A 244 -3.42 20.80 -7.74
N SER A 245 -4.74 20.72 -7.67
CA SER A 245 -5.58 20.19 -8.74
C SER A 245 -5.15 18.77 -9.16
N GLY A 246 -4.73 17.95 -8.18
CA GLY A 246 -4.31 16.56 -8.38
C GLY A 246 -2.88 16.36 -8.86
N ASP A 247 -2.04 17.40 -8.90
CA ASP A 247 -0.63 17.21 -9.25
C ASP A 247 0.12 16.51 -8.10
N VAL A 248 0.30 15.20 -8.26
CA VAL A 248 1.07 14.32 -7.37
C VAL A 248 2.42 13.91 -7.97
N PHE A 249 2.68 14.28 -9.24
CA PHE A 249 3.85 13.86 -10.01
C PHE A 249 5.04 14.81 -9.84
N SER A 250 4.81 16.13 -9.88
CA SER A 250 5.88 17.12 -9.74
C SER A 250 6.57 17.05 -8.38
N LYS A 251 5.81 16.75 -7.35
CA LYS A 251 6.30 16.55 -5.98
C LYS A 251 5.28 15.78 -5.17
N ARG A 252 5.70 14.72 -4.48
CA ARG A 252 4.85 13.95 -3.56
C ARG A 252 4.21 14.85 -2.50
N PRO A 253 2.87 14.85 -2.38
CA PRO A 253 2.17 15.60 -1.34
C PRO A 253 2.57 15.10 0.05
N SER A 254 2.86 16.00 0.97
CA SER A 254 3.28 15.65 2.33
C SER A 254 2.86 16.71 3.36
N LEU A 255 2.79 16.29 4.63
CA LEU A 255 2.55 17.23 5.72
C LEU A 255 3.70 18.23 5.86
N SER A 256 3.37 19.50 6.01
CA SER A 256 4.37 20.52 6.36
C SER A 256 4.98 20.25 7.74
N LYS A 257 6.22 20.70 7.96
CA LYS A 257 6.93 20.54 9.25
C LYS A 257 6.09 21.06 10.42
N TRP A 258 5.46 22.22 10.26
CA TRP A 258 4.62 22.82 11.29
C TRP A 258 3.36 21.99 11.61
N ARG A 259 2.73 21.38 10.60
CA ARG A 259 1.58 20.48 10.84
C ARG A 259 2.01 19.22 11.59
N LYS A 260 3.16 18.64 11.25
CA LYS A 260 3.73 17.49 12.00
C LYS A 260 3.96 17.84 13.47
N ILE A 261 4.57 19.00 13.74
CA ILE A 261 4.82 19.48 15.11
C ILE A 261 3.51 19.69 15.87
N ARG A 262 2.50 20.32 15.24
CA ARG A 262 1.19 20.54 15.87
C ARG A 262 0.46 19.23 16.22
N LEU A 263 0.51 18.24 15.33
CA LEU A 263 -0.06 16.92 15.61
C LEU A 263 0.67 16.21 16.75
N ALA A 264 1.99 16.26 16.77
CA ALA A 264 2.79 15.70 17.86
C ALA A 264 2.50 16.40 19.20
N ALA A 265 2.36 17.72 19.20
CA ALA A 265 2.01 18.48 20.41
C ALA A 265 0.62 18.11 20.96
N LYS A 266 -0.39 17.90 20.09
CA LYS A 266 -1.72 17.42 20.50
C LYS A 266 -1.66 16.05 21.21
N LEU A 267 -0.81 15.14 20.73
CA LEU A 267 -0.58 13.84 21.37
C LEU A 267 0.07 13.98 22.76
N SER A 268 1.01 14.91 22.90
CA SER A 268 1.76 15.09 24.14
C SER A 268 0.92 15.76 25.25
N ILE A 269 0.08 16.74 24.90
CA ILE A 269 -0.74 17.49 25.86
C ILE A 269 -1.85 16.64 26.51
N ARG A 270 -2.35 15.62 25.80
CA ARG A 270 -3.44 14.75 26.33
C ARG A 270 -2.94 13.48 27.01
N ARG A 271 -1.61 13.26 27.12
CA ARG A 271 -1.00 12.22 27.96
C ARG A 271 -0.73 12.68 29.40
N LEU A 272 -0.89 13.96 29.69
CA LEU A 272 -0.84 14.59 31.02
C LEU A 272 -2.27 14.77 31.56
#